data_b4c6a021ec5d7b49322914e318527cb3
#
_entry.id   b4c6a021ec5d7b49322914e318527cb3
#
_cell.length_a   1.000
_cell.length_b   1.000
_cell.length_c   1.000
_cell.angle_alpha   90.00
_cell.angle_beta   90.00
_cell.angle_gamma   90.00
#
_symmetry.space_group_name_H-M   'P 1'
#
loop_
_entity.id
_entity.type
_entity.pdbx_description
1 polymer ?
#
loop_
_entity_poly.entity_id
_entity_poly.type
_entity_poly.pdbx_seq_one_letter_code
_entity_poly.pdbx_strand_id
1 'polypeptide(L)'
;MDTVAHRRRCRRAAAWAIVAGLILMAVLVEYRVVLSGQGGSGGQHSTRIAFISAYIVGLAALGFVAAGCLLADRSGPARPLLMASASGAIVLGVVGIFSIGIGLFVSAAIQLVAAGRAPAHPQDRQARIAAACLVAVPPIALVAGLALTS
;
A
#
# COMPACT_ATOMS: atom_id res chain seq x y z
N MET A 1 14.25 -8.69 -27.78
CA MET A 1 13.16 -8.53 -26.79
C MET A 1 12.36 -7.29 -27.13
N ASP A 2 11.05 -7.42 -27.43
CA ASP A 2 10.22 -6.32 -27.92
C ASP A 2 10.07 -5.21 -26.86
N THR A 3 10.79 -4.12 -27.04
CA THR A 3 10.74 -2.91 -26.18
C THR A 3 9.30 -2.37 -26.04
N VAL A 4 8.51 -2.51 -27.12
CA VAL A 4 7.10 -2.08 -27.15
C VAL A 4 6.22 -2.93 -26.20
N ALA A 5 6.41 -4.24 -26.21
CA ALA A 5 5.65 -5.15 -25.32
C ALA A 5 6.02 -4.94 -23.84
N HIS A 6 7.32 -4.70 -23.56
CA HIS A 6 7.78 -4.39 -22.22
C HIS A 6 7.14 -3.08 -21.70
N ARG A 7 7.20 -2.01 -22.47
CA ARG A 7 6.62 -0.71 -22.10
C ARG A 7 5.11 -0.78 -21.89
N ARG A 8 4.38 -1.57 -22.70
CA ARG A 8 2.95 -1.78 -22.50
C ARG A 8 2.65 -2.50 -21.17
N ARG A 9 3.45 -3.48 -20.76
CA ARG A 9 3.31 -4.17 -19.48
C ARG A 9 3.54 -3.22 -18.30
N CYS A 10 4.61 -2.42 -18.34
CA CYS A 10 4.90 -1.41 -17.31
C CYS A 10 3.75 -0.40 -17.16
N ARG A 11 3.22 0.12 -18.27
CA ARG A 11 2.10 1.07 -18.25
C ARG A 11 0.83 0.46 -17.66
N ARG A 12 0.50 -0.79 -17.99
CA ARG A 12 -0.65 -1.48 -17.40
C ARG A 12 -0.46 -1.73 -15.91
N ALA A 13 0.71 -2.17 -15.48
CA ALA A 13 1.02 -2.35 -14.06
C ALA A 13 0.96 -1.03 -13.29
N ALA A 14 1.48 0.06 -13.87
CA ALA A 14 1.39 1.40 -13.29
C ALA A 14 -0.08 1.88 -13.16
N ALA A 15 -0.92 1.64 -14.17
CA ALA A 15 -2.34 1.99 -14.09
C ALA A 15 -3.04 1.27 -12.92
N TRP A 16 -2.79 -0.03 -12.75
CA TRP A 16 -3.33 -0.79 -11.62
C TRP A 16 -2.81 -0.28 -10.27
N ALA A 17 -1.53 0.09 -10.17
CA ALA A 17 -0.94 0.66 -8.97
C ALA A 17 -1.57 2.02 -8.61
N ILE A 18 -1.84 2.87 -9.61
CA ILE A 18 -2.53 4.16 -9.41
C ILE A 18 -3.96 3.92 -8.91
N VAL A 19 -4.71 3.02 -9.54
CA VAL A 19 -6.08 2.68 -9.13
C VAL A 19 -6.09 2.19 -7.68
N ALA A 20 -5.18 1.31 -7.28
CA ALA A 20 -5.07 0.85 -5.91
C ALA A 20 -4.75 1.98 -4.92
N GLY A 21 -3.84 2.90 -5.29
CA GLY A 21 -3.53 4.09 -4.50
C GLY A 21 -4.75 5.01 -4.31
N LEU A 22 -5.54 5.23 -5.38
CA LEU A 22 -6.77 6.01 -5.30
C LEU A 22 -7.83 5.36 -4.42
N ILE A 23 -7.96 4.03 -4.44
CA ILE A 23 -8.84 3.29 -3.52
C ILE A 23 -8.41 3.51 -2.07
N LEU A 24 -7.10 3.44 -1.76
CA LEU A 24 -6.61 3.73 -0.41
C LEU A 24 -6.95 5.16 0.04
N MET A 25 -6.84 6.14 -0.86
CA MET A 25 -7.24 7.52 -0.57
C MET A 25 -8.74 7.65 -0.34
N ALA A 26 -9.57 6.94 -1.11
CA ALA A 26 -11.02 6.92 -0.91
C ALA A 26 -11.39 6.29 0.44
N VAL A 27 -10.75 5.18 0.82
CA VAL A 27 -10.90 4.55 2.15
C VAL A 27 -10.50 5.50 3.27
N LEU A 28 -9.45 6.29 3.09
CA LEU A 28 -9.05 7.31 4.06
C LEU A 28 -10.13 8.39 4.24
N VAL A 29 -10.70 8.87 3.15
CA VAL A 29 -11.79 9.87 3.19
C VAL A 29 -13.00 9.29 3.92
N GLU A 30 -13.42 8.08 3.56
CA GLU A 30 -14.53 7.38 4.22
C GLU A 30 -14.26 7.22 5.72
N TYR A 31 -13.07 6.76 6.10
CA TYR A 31 -12.65 6.63 7.49
C TYR A 31 -12.77 7.95 8.26
N ARG A 32 -12.33 9.06 7.66
CA ARG A 32 -12.41 10.40 8.27
C ARG A 32 -13.85 10.89 8.39
N VAL A 33 -14.69 10.65 7.40
CA VAL A 33 -16.11 11.04 7.42
C VAL A 33 -16.86 10.28 8.52
N VAL A 34 -16.68 8.97 8.62
CA VAL A 34 -17.30 8.14 9.67
C VAL A 34 -16.91 8.63 11.06
N LEU A 35 -15.63 8.92 11.28
CA LEU A 35 -15.14 9.38 12.57
C LEU A 35 -15.66 10.79 12.94
N SER A 36 -15.77 11.69 11.99
CA SER A 36 -16.33 13.03 12.22
C SER A 36 -17.80 12.98 12.65
N GLY A 37 -18.56 11.97 12.19
CA GLY A 37 -19.94 11.74 12.58
C GLY A 37 -20.12 11.12 13.98
N GLN A 38 -19.07 10.51 14.55
CA GLN A 38 -19.15 9.82 15.85
C GLN A 38 -18.86 10.73 17.06
N GLY A 39 -18.52 12.01 16.86
CA GLY A 39 -18.41 13.01 17.95
C GLY A 39 -17.34 12.73 19.02
N GLY A 40 -16.33 11.93 18.71
CA GLY A 40 -15.31 11.47 19.67
C GLY A 40 -14.32 12.57 20.07
N SER A 41 -14.45 13.10 21.28
CA SER A 41 -13.66 14.19 21.84
C SER A 41 -12.59 13.74 22.85
N GLY A 42 -12.04 12.53 22.77
CA GLY A 42 -10.98 12.06 23.68
C GLY A 42 -9.58 12.17 23.05
N GLY A 43 -8.61 12.76 23.78
CA GLY A 43 -7.24 12.99 23.29
C GLY A 43 -6.52 11.71 22.82
N GLN A 44 -6.70 10.57 23.47
CA GLN A 44 -6.14 9.27 23.06
C GLN A 44 -6.73 8.77 21.73
N HIS A 45 -8.02 9.02 21.48
CA HIS A 45 -8.67 8.72 20.20
C HIS A 45 -8.06 9.50 19.05
N SER A 46 -7.70 10.75 19.26
CA SER A 46 -7.07 11.62 18.26
C SER A 46 -5.72 11.09 17.76
N THR A 47 -4.87 10.61 18.66
CA THR A 47 -3.54 10.07 18.29
C THR A 47 -3.66 8.80 17.45
N ARG A 48 -4.57 7.89 17.84
CA ARG A 48 -4.81 6.64 17.10
C ARG A 48 -5.37 6.91 15.71
N ILE A 49 -6.30 7.86 15.57
CA ILE A 49 -6.87 8.29 14.28
C ILE A 49 -5.77 8.90 13.39
N ALA A 50 -4.93 9.76 13.96
CA ALA A 50 -3.83 10.37 13.22
C ALA A 50 -2.83 9.32 12.73
N PHE A 51 -2.48 8.34 13.58
CA PHE A 51 -1.59 7.24 13.22
C PHE A 51 -2.16 6.39 12.08
N ILE A 52 -3.41 5.92 12.17
CA ILE A 52 -4.04 5.11 11.12
C ILE A 52 -4.14 5.91 9.82
N SER A 53 -4.51 7.19 9.89
CA SER A 53 -4.57 8.05 8.70
C SER A 53 -3.20 8.21 8.04
N ALA A 54 -2.15 8.47 8.81
CA ALA A 54 -0.78 8.59 8.31
C ALA A 54 -0.30 7.25 7.70
N TYR A 55 -0.67 6.14 8.31
CA TYR A 55 -0.34 4.82 7.81
C TYR A 55 -0.98 4.54 6.45
N ILE A 56 -2.28 4.83 6.26
CA ILE A 56 -2.97 4.68 4.96
C ILE A 56 -2.33 5.58 3.90
N VAL A 57 -2.00 6.83 4.24
CA VAL A 57 -1.28 7.74 3.33
C VAL A 57 0.08 7.16 2.93
N GLY A 58 0.81 6.60 3.89
CA GLY A 58 2.10 5.93 3.61
C GLY A 58 1.96 4.77 2.64
N LEU A 59 0.95 3.92 2.81
CA LEU A 59 0.67 2.81 1.88
C LEU A 59 0.30 3.32 0.48
N ALA A 60 -0.53 4.36 0.38
CA ALA A 60 -0.87 4.97 -0.90
C ALA A 60 0.37 5.57 -1.59
N ALA A 61 1.23 6.25 -0.83
CA ALA A 61 2.48 6.80 -1.33
C ALA A 61 3.41 5.72 -1.92
N LEU A 62 3.55 4.56 -1.23
CA LEU A 62 4.30 3.42 -1.76
C LEU A 62 3.75 2.95 -3.12
N GLY A 63 2.42 2.88 -3.26
CA GLY A 63 1.75 2.54 -4.52
C GLY A 63 2.04 3.54 -5.64
N PHE A 64 1.95 4.84 -5.35
CA PHE A 64 2.23 5.90 -6.33
C PHE A 64 3.70 5.97 -6.72
N VAL A 65 4.63 5.79 -5.77
CA VAL A 65 6.07 5.71 -6.05
C VAL A 65 6.37 4.50 -6.94
N ALA A 66 5.77 3.34 -6.66
CA ALA A 66 5.91 2.16 -7.50
C ALA A 66 5.39 2.41 -8.93
N ALA A 67 4.24 3.09 -9.07
CA ALA A 67 3.70 3.47 -10.38
C ALA A 67 4.65 4.42 -11.12
N GLY A 68 5.20 5.42 -10.44
CA GLY A 68 6.20 6.33 -10.99
C GLY A 68 7.46 5.60 -11.48
N CYS A 69 7.97 4.63 -10.70
CA CYS A 69 9.09 3.79 -11.09
C CYS A 69 8.78 2.98 -12.36
N LEU A 70 7.57 2.42 -12.48
CA LEU A 70 7.14 1.67 -13.66
C LEU A 70 7.02 2.56 -14.91
N LEU A 71 6.54 3.80 -14.75
CA LEU A 71 6.44 4.77 -15.84
C LEU A 71 7.80 5.31 -16.28
N ALA A 72 8.77 5.37 -15.35
CA ALA A 72 10.15 5.78 -15.61
C ALA A 72 11.05 4.63 -16.12
N ASP A 73 10.47 3.48 -16.50
CA ASP A 73 11.18 2.25 -16.89
C ASP A 73 12.16 1.70 -15.81
N ARG A 74 12.00 2.13 -14.55
CA ARG A 74 12.76 1.66 -13.37
C ARG A 74 11.99 0.56 -12.65
N SER A 75 11.75 -0.56 -13.32
CA SER A 75 10.87 -1.63 -12.80
C SER A 75 11.44 -2.40 -11.59
N GLY A 76 12.75 -2.31 -11.32
CA GLY A 76 13.40 -3.04 -10.23
C GLY A 76 12.76 -2.83 -8.85
N PRO A 77 12.62 -1.60 -8.34
CA PRO A 77 12.04 -1.33 -7.02
C PRO A 77 10.51 -1.39 -6.99
N ALA A 78 9.84 -1.33 -8.14
CA ALA A 78 8.38 -1.23 -8.19
C ALA A 78 7.66 -2.43 -7.58
N ARG A 79 8.11 -3.65 -7.87
CA ARG A 79 7.51 -4.88 -7.37
C ARG A 79 7.56 -5.00 -5.84
N PRO A 80 8.71 -4.83 -5.16
CA PRO A 80 8.76 -4.87 -3.69
C PRO A 80 7.95 -3.74 -3.04
N LEU A 81 7.90 -2.54 -3.63
CA LEU A 81 7.07 -1.45 -3.13
C LEU A 81 5.57 -1.79 -3.16
N LEU A 82 5.08 -2.38 -4.26
CA LEU A 82 3.70 -2.83 -4.37
C LEU A 82 3.38 -3.94 -3.37
N MET A 83 4.29 -4.90 -3.19
CA MET A 83 4.13 -5.97 -2.20
C MET A 83 4.12 -5.42 -0.77
N ALA A 84 4.98 -4.45 -0.46
CA ALA A 84 5.00 -3.78 0.84
C ALA A 84 3.69 -3.05 1.13
N SER A 85 3.18 -2.29 0.17
CA SER A 85 1.89 -1.61 0.30
C SER A 85 0.73 -2.61 0.45
N ALA A 86 0.72 -3.71 -0.33
CA ALA A 86 -0.29 -4.74 -0.24
C ALA A 86 -0.28 -5.46 1.12
N SER A 87 0.90 -5.83 1.65
CA SER A 87 1.02 -6.48 2.96
C SER A 87 0.48 -5.61 4.09
N GLY A 88 0.82 -4.31 4.07
CA GLY A 88 0.29 -3.35 5.04
C GLY A 88 -1.22 -3.17 4.94
N ALA A 89 -1.76 -3.11 3.73
CA ALA A 89 -3.20 -2.99 3.49
C ALA A 89 -3.96 -4.24 3.95
N ILE A 90 -3.41 -5.45 3.77
CA ILE A 90 -4.00 -6.69 4.26
C ILE A 90 -4.09 -6.68 5.79
N VAL A 91 -2.98 -6.38 6.48
CA VAL A 91 -2.96 -6.39 7.95
C VAL A 91 -3.89 -5.34 8.52
N LEU A 92 -3.89 -4.12 7.98
CA LEU A 92 -4.83 -3.09 8.39
C LEU A 92 -6.28 -3.48 8.05
N GLY A 93 -6.51 -4.17 6.92
CA GLY A 93 -7.81 -4.68 6.52
C GLY A 93 -8.36 -5.72 7.50
N VAL A 94 -7.50 -6.60 8.03
CA VAL A 94 -7.89 -7.56 9.08
C VAL A 94 -8.28 -6.84 10.37
N VAL A 95 -7.51 -5.83 10.79
CA VAL A 95 -7.82 -5.03 11.99
C VAL A 95 -9.11 -4.23 11.83
N GLY A 96 -9.34 -3.69 10.62
CA GLY A 96 -10.51 -2.86 10.31
C GLY A 96 -11.65 -3.60 9.60
N ILE A 97 -11.75 -4.94 9.73
CA ILE A 97 -12.65 -5.78 8.92
C ILE A 97 -14.13 -5.35 9.00
N PHE A 98 -14.55 -4.83 10.13
CA PHE A 98 -15.94 -4.42 10.36
C PHE A 98 -16.28 -3.00 9.90
N SER A 99 -15.28 -2.21 9.42
CA SER A 99 -15.51 -0.83 9.00
C SER A 99 -14.97 -0.56 7.60
N ILE A 100 -13.65 -0.49 7.46
CA ILE A 100 -12.97 -0.11 6.21
C ILE A 100 -12.24 -1.28 5.54
N GLY A 101 -12.31 -2.47 6.13
CA GLY A 101 -11.49 -3.63 5.74
C GLY A 101 -11.69 -4.04 4.28
N ILE A 102 -12.93 -4.02 3.78
CA ILE A 102 -13.23 -4.44 2.39
C ILE A 102 -12.46 -3.61 1.37
N GLY A 103 -12.47 -2.28 1.53
CA GLY A 103 -11.74 -1.38 0.62
C GLY A 103 -10.23 -1.62 0.65
N LEU A 104 -9.67 -1.93 1.82
CA LEU A 104 -8.27 -2.25 2.00
C LEU A 104 -7.91 -3.59 1.32
N PHE A 105 -8.74 -4.62 1.44
CA PHE A 105 -8.53 -5.90 0.76
C PHE A 105 -8.62 -5.77 -0.76
N VAL A 106 -9.57 -4.99 -1.27
CA VAL A 106 -9.69 -4.72 -2.71
C VAL A 106 -8.43 -4.00 -3.22
N SER A 107 -7.96 -2.97 -2.51
CA SER A 107 -6.72 -2.28 -2.86
C SER A 107 -5.51 -3.23 -2.85
N ALA A 108 -5.38 -4.06 -1.80
CA ALA A 108 -4.30 -5.04 -1.69
C ALA A 108 -4.32 -6.05 -2.85
N ALA A 109 -5.49 -6.58 -3.20
CA ALA A 109 -5.64 -7.50 -4.33
C ALA A 109 -5.20 -6.87 -5.65
N ILE A 110 -5.59 -5.62 -5.91
CA ILE A 110 -5.20 -4.88 -7.10
C ILE A 110 -3.68 -4.65 -7.12
N GLN A 111 -3.06 -4.32 -5.98
CA GLN A 111 -1.60 -4.16 -5.87
C GLN A 111 -0.85 -5.46 -6.13
N LEU A 112 -1.34 -6.60 -5.63
CA LEU A 112 -0.76 -7.91 -5.91
C LEU A 112 -0.85 -8.25 -7.41
N VAL A 113 -1.97 -7.94 -8.05
CA VAL A 113 -2.11 -8.09 -9.52
C VAL A 113 -1.13 -7.19 -10.26
N ALA A 114 -0.95 -5.93 -9.82
CA ALA A 114 0.03 -5.02 -10.39
C ALA A 114 1.46 -5.54 -10.22
N ALA A 115 1.81 -6.04 -9.02
CA ALA A 115 3.11 -6.63 -8.73
C ALA A 115 3.40 -7.88 -9.57
N GLY A 116 2.38 -8.72 -9.82
CA GLY A 116 2.49 -9.90 -10.69
C GLY A 116 2.69 -9.56 -12.17
N ARG A 117 2.20 -8.39 -12.61
CA ARG A 117 2.37 -7.89 -13.98
C ARG A 117 3.65 -7.06 -14.17
N ALA A 118 4.22 -6.55 -13.09
CA ALA A 118 5.48 -5.83 -13.14
C ALA A 118 6.61 -6.75 -13.63
N PRO A 119 7.47 -6.29 -14.55
CA PRO A 119 8.58 -7.10 -15.04
C PRO A 119 9.47 -7.57 -13.88
N ALA A 120 9.75 -8.88 -13.85
CA ALA A 120 10.68 -9.45 -12.89
C ALA A 120 12.11 -9.15 -13.36
N HIS A 121 12.90 -8.51 -12.50
CA HIS A 121 14.34 -8.38 -12.69
C HIS A 121 15.04 -9.53 -11.94
N PRO A 122 16.07 -10.12 -12.52
CA PRO A 122 16.94 -11.03 -11.79
C PRO A 122 17.51 -10.26 -10.60
N GLN A 123 17.09 -10.64 -9.40
CA GLN A 123 17.55 -10.00 -8.17
C GLN A 123 18.67 -10.83 -7.57
N ASP A 124 19.77 -10.17 -7.24
CA ASP A 124 20.82 -10.74 -6.42
C ASP A 124 20.25 -11.10 -5.03
N ARG A 125 20.92 -12.00 -4.32
CA ARG A 125 20.50 -12.43 -2.98
C ARG A 125 20.25 -11.24 -2.03
N GLN A 126 21.12 -10.23 -2.09
CA GLN A 126 20.96 -9.00 -1.27
C GLN A 126 19.68 -8.22 -1.63
N ALA A 127 19.36 -8.07 -2.91
CA ALA A 127 18.14 -7.41 -3.34
C ALA A 127 16.88 -8.18 -2.93
N ARG A 128 16.92 -9.51 -2.86
CA ARG A 128 15.82 -10.33 -2.33
C ARG A 128 15.61 -10.14 -0.84
N ILE A 129 16.69 -10.08 -0.06
CA ILE A 129 16.62 -9.82 1.38
C ILE A 129 16.05 -8.42 1.63
N ALA A 130 16.56 -7.40 0.94
CA ALA A 130 16.05 -6.04 1.06
C ALA A 130 14.56 -5.94 0.69
N ALA A 131 14.12 -6.63 -0.36
CA ALA A 131 12.71 -6.70 -0.75
C ALA A 131 11.85 -7.37 0.33
N ALA A 132 12.31 -8.47 0.93
CA ALA A 132 11.61 -9.15 2.01
C ALA A 132 11.50 -8.27 3.27
N CYS A 133 12.58 -7.57 3.64
CA CYS A 133 12.55 -6.59 4.73
C CYS A 133 11.55 -5.46 4.45
N LEU A 134 11.54 -4.92 3.23
CA LEU A 134 10.62 -3.85 2.85
C LEU A 134 9.14 -4.30 2.96
N VAL A 135 8.82 -5.53 2.59
CA VAL A 135 7.48 -6.11 2.71
C VAL A 135 7.06 -6.30 4.16
N ALA A 136 8.01 -6.60 5.07
CA ALA A 136 7.73 -6.80 6.49
C ALA A 136 7.58 -5.50 7.29
N VAL A 137 8.15 -4.38 6.81
CA VAL A 137 8.12 -3.08 7.51
C VAL A 137 6.70 -2.58 7.78
N PRO A 138 5.76 -2.52 6.80
CA PRO A 138 4.43 -1.99 7.07
C PRO A 138 3.66 -2.76 8.15
N PRO A 139 3.54 -4.10 8.12
CA PRO A 139 2.83 -4.82 9.18
C PRO A 139 3.48 -4.63 10.56
N ILE A 140 4.81 -4.61 10.65
CA ILE A 140 5.52 -4.38 11.92
C ILE A 140 5.24 -2.96 12.43
N ALA A 141 5.33 -1.96 11.56
CA ALA A 141 5.04 -0.57 11.92
C ALA A 141 3.59 -0.38 12.41
N LEU A 142 2.63 -1.09 11.80
CA LEU A 142 1.23 -1.05 12.24
C LEU A 142 1.08 -1.62 13.65
N VAL A 143 1.61 -2.81 13.91
CA VAL A 143 1.51 -3.47 15.21
C VAL A 143 2.20 -2.64 16.29
N ALA A 144 3.42 -2.16 16.02
CA ALA A 144 4.15 -1.30 16.95
C ALA A 144 3.41 0.01 17.24
N GLY A 145 2.90 0.68 16.21
CA GLY A 145 2.16 1.93 16.36
C GLY A 145 0.85 1.76 17.12
N LEU A 146 0.12 0.68 16.89
CA LEU A 146 -1.08 0.37 17.67
C LEU A 146 -0.76 0.09 19.15
N ALA A 147 0.33 -0.63 19.42
CA ALA A 147 0.77 -0.89 20.79
C ALA A 147 1.21 0.38 21.54
N LEU A 148 1.81 1.35 20.83
CA LEU A 148 2.24 2.63 21.41
C LEU A 148 1.09 3.62 21.61
N THR A 149 -0.05 3.43 20.92
CA THR A 149 -1.22 4.30 20.99
C THR A 149 -2.38 3.70 21.79
N SER A 150 -2.20 2.52 22.37
CA SER A 150 -3.15 1.87 23.30
C SER A 150 -2.90 2.32 24.71
#